data_5c53206d56b6836702bb3990a2ef7f2d
#
_entry.id   5c53206d56b6836702bb3990a2ef7f2d
#
_cell.length_a   1.000
_cell.length_b   1.000
_cell.length_c   1.000
_cell.angle_alpha   90.00
_cell.angle_beta   90.00
_cell.angle_gamma   90.00
#
_symmetry.space_group_name_H-M   'P 1'
#
loop_
_entity.id
_entity.type
_entity.pdbx_description
1 polymer ?
#
loop_
_entity_poly.entity_id
_entity_poly.type
_entity_poly.pdbx_seq_one_letter_code
_entity_poly.pdbx_strand_id
1 'polypeptide(L)'
;QTVSQLLDEVSAVGGLPTLDVMHGNPLPAAPVVAPAGNSPVATVAAPAPAATAVAEDDDELVVEPWIETARCTTCHECTNLNRKLFVYNDKKQAYIKDPRGGPFKDIVVAAERCPARIIHPGTPLNPKEKDLAKWIKRAEPFN
;
A
#
# COMPACT_ATOMS: atom_id res chain seq x y z
N GLN A 1 30.90 -16.48 41.88
CA GLN A 1 30.50 -16.95 40.57
C GLN A 1 31.05 -15.94 39.56
N THR A 2 32.13 -16.32 38.93
CA THR A 2 32.94 -15.48 38.04
C THR A 2 32.48 -15.62 36.61
N VAL A 3 32.42 -14.49 35.91
CA VAL A 3 32.03 -14.34 34.50
C VAL A 3 32.86 -15.11 33.47
N SER A 4 33.75 -15.98 33.93
CA SER A 4 34.61 -16.81 33.06
C SER A 4 33.98 -18.09 32.54
N GLN A 5 32.79 -18.48 33.00
CA GLN A 5 32.11 -19.71 32.56
C GLN A 5 31.12 -19.50 31.37
N LEU A 6 30.90 -18.29 30.95
CA LEU A 6 29.99 -17.95 29.84
C LEU A 6 30.69 -17.86 28.47
N LEU A 7 32.01 -17.98 28.44
CA LEU A 7 32.78 -17.84 27.18
C LEU A 7 33.21 -19.18 26.56
N ASP A 8 32.94 -20.30 27.23
CA ASP A 8 33.37 -21.61 26.74
C ASP A 8 32.32 -22.37 25.91
N GLU A 9 31.10 -21.85 25.87
CA GLU A 9 29.97 -22.53 25.20
C GLU A 9 29.72 -22.10 23.77
N VAL A 10 30.47 -21.13 23.26
CA VAL A 10 30.27 -20.60 21.89
C VAL A 10 31.20 -21.23 20.87
N SER A 11 32.11 -22.13 21.30
CA SER A 11 33.12 -22.71 20.40
C SER A 11 32.71 -24.01 19.70
N ALA A 12 31.50 -24.52 19.92
CA ALA A 12 31.09 -25.84 19.41
C ALA A 12 30.08 -25.85 18.26
N VAL A 13 29.82 -24.71 17.63
CA VAL A 13 29.00 -24.70 16.40
C VAL A 13 29.84 -24.23 15.22
N GLY A 14 30.84 -25.04 14.92
CA GLY A 14 31.58 -25.03 13.67
C GLY A 14 30.85 -25.86 12.63
N GLY A 15 30.03 -25.24 11.85
CA GLY A 15 29.34 -25.86 10.72
C GLY A 15 28.79 -24.82 9.80
N LEU A 16 29.67 -24.11 9.08
CA LEU A 16 29.27 -23.32 7.93
C LEU A 16 28.92 -24.28 6.80
N PRO A 17 27.68 -24.23 6.25
CA PRO A 17 27.41 -24.91 5.00
C PRO A 17 28.16 -24.16 3.89
N THR A 18 29.05 -24.89 3.25
CA THR A 18 29.73 -24.48 2.02
C THR A 18 28.67 -24.14 0.99
N LEU A 19 28.70 -22.90 0.50
CA LEU A 19 27.95 -22.47 -0.68
C LEU A 19 28.46 -23.28 -1.87
N ASP A 20 27.70 -24.27 -2.28
CA ASP A 20 27.87 -24.94 -3.56
C ASP A 20 27.36 -23.99 -4.65
N VAL A 21 28.29 -23.17 -5.13
CA VAL A 21 28.13 -22.37 -6.33
C VAL A 21 28.57 -23.23 -7.49
N MET A 22 27.64 -23.81 -8.21
CA MET A 22 27.78 -24.14 -9.61
C MET A 22 26.66 -25.07 -10.08
N HIS A 23 25.60 -24.54 -10.58
CA HIS A 23 24.97 -25.14 -11.75
C HIS A 23 24.35 -24.01 -12.57
N GLY A 24 25.08 -23.65 -13.59
CA GLY A 24 24.58 -22.79 -14.65
C GLY A 24 23.39 -23.45 -15.31
N ASN A 25 22.26 -22.79 -15.18
CA ASN A 25 21.09 -23.09 -15.98
C ASN A 25 21.12 -22.17 -17.20
N PRO A 26 21.27 -22.71 -18.43
CA PRO A 26 21.23 -21.88 -19.61
C PRO A 26 19.78 -21.40 -19.83
N LEU A 27 19.63 -20.11 -19.90
CA LEU A 27 18.39 -19.43 -20.31
C LEU A 27 17.98 -19.93 -21.70
N PRO A 28 16.74 -20.36 -21.90
CA PRO A 28 16.21 -20.54 -23.23
C PRO A 28 16.04 -19.18 -23.90
N ALA A 29 16.69 -19.02 -25.02
CA ALA A 29 16.57 -17.87 -25.89
C ALA A 29 15.12 -17.66 -26.30
N ALA A 30 14.61 -16.48 -26.04
CA ALA A 30 13.33 -16.04 -26.56
C ALA A 30 13.41 -15.83 -28.07
N PRO A 31 12.44 -16.30 -28.85
CA PRO A 31 12.35 -15.91 -30.25
C PRO A 31 11.88 -14.46 -30.36
N VAL A 32 12.73 -13.64 -30.92
CA VAL A 32 12.36 -12.32 -31.40
C VAL A 32 11.41 -12.49 -32.58
N VAL A 33 10.17 -12.11 -32.40
CA VAL A 33 9.27 -11.84 -33.51
C VAL A 33 8.85 -10.39 -33.41
N ALA A 34 9.47 -9.57 -34.21
CA ALA A 34 8.95 -8.30 -34.66
C ALA A 34 8.51 -8.48 -36.11
N PRO A 35 7.85 -7.55 -36.72
CA PRO A 35 6.72 -6.71 -36.36
C PRO A 35 5.73 -6.57 -37.52
N ALA A 36 4.92 -5.63 -37.39
CA ALA A 36 4.17 -4.87 -38.40
C ALA A 36 2.68 -5.15 -38.43
N GLY A 37 1.98 -4.11 -38.20
CA GLY A 37 0.61 -4.04 -38.60
C GLY A 37 -0.23 -3.07 -37.82
N ASN A 38 -0.11 -1.79 -38.19
CA ASN A 38 -1.21 -0.82 -38.30
C ASN A 38 -2.22 -0.72 -37.15
N SER A 39 -2.20 0.44 -36.55
CA SER A 39 -3.29 1.08 -35.78
C SER A 39 -4.66 0.93 -36.48
N PRO A 40 -5.73 0.89 -35.68
CA PRO A 40 -6.43 2.14 -35.49
C PRO A 40 -6.63 2.50 -34.00
N VAL A 41 -6.51 3.77 -33.75
CA VAL A 41 -6.93 4.50 -32.57
C VAL A 41 -8.37 4.11 -32.22
N ALA A 42 -8.52 3.30 -31.19
CA ALA A 42 -9.79 3.21 -30.48
C ALA A 42 -9.61 3.99 -29.18
N THR A 43 -10.12 5.19 -29.19
CA THR A 43 -10.43 5.99 -28.02
C THR A 43 -11.36 5.16 -27.14
N VAL A 44 -10.83 4.41 -26.23
CA VAL A 44 -11.61 3.85 -25.13
C VAL A 44 -11.52 4.84 -23.98
N ALA A 45 -12.60 5.59 -23.85
CA ALA A 45 -12.92 6.37 -22.70
C ALA A 45 -12.65 5.53 -21.44
N ALA A 46 -11.84 6.08 -20.55
CA ALA A 46 -11.72 5.57 -19.20
C ALA A 46 -13.13 5.49 -18.58
N PRO A 47 -13.52 4.36 -17.98
CA PRO A 47 -14.69 4.39 -17.13
C PRO A 47 -14.36 5.26 -15.92
N ALA A 48 -14.99 6.41 -15.87
CA ALA A 48 -15.09 7.17 -14.63
C ALA A 48 -15.67 6.22 -13.57
N PRO A 49 -15.13 6.20 -12.35
CA PRO A 49 -15.79 5.48 -11.27
C PRO A 49 -17.18 6.06 -11.11
N ALA A 50 -18.17 5.21 -11.29
CA ALA A 50 -19.56 5.56 -11.05
C ALA A 50 -19.67 6.03 -9.60
N ALA A 51 -19.93 7.30 -9.44
CA ALA A 51 -20.40 7.85 -8.19
C ALA A 51 -21.76 7.20 -7.90
N THR A 52 -21.75 6.21 -7.02
CA THR A 52 -22.99 5.72 -6.43
C THR A 52 -23.38 6.75 -5.37
N ALA A 53 -24.19 7.67 -5.81
CA ALA A 53 -24.91 8.57 -4.92
C ALA A 53 -25.83 7.70 -4.06
N VAL A 54 -25.60 7.69 -2.77
CA VAL A 54 -26.60 7.34 -1.78
C VAL A 54 -26.88 8.57 -0.95
N ALA A 55 -28.09 9.01 -1.14
CA ALA A 55 -28.79 10.14 -0.52
C ALA A 55 -28.66 10.15 1.02
N GLU A 56 -28.58 11.35 1.47
CA GLU A 56 -29.50 12.29 2.17
C GLU A 56 -29.28 12.31 3.66
N ASP A 57 -28.90 13.37 4.10
CA ASP A 57 -29.27 14.46 4.99
C ASP A 57 -28.08 14.93 5.81
N ASP A 58 -27.84 16.14 5.65
CA ASP A 58 -26.90 17.12 6.19
C ASP A 58 -25.79 17.49 5.20
N ASP A 59 -25.83 18.73 4.81
CA ASP A 59 -25.09 19.47 3.79
C ASP A 59 -23.57 19.58 4.08
N GLU A 60 -22.98 18.55 4.66
CA GLU A 60 -21.54 18.39 4.79
C GLU A 60 -21.07 17.46 3.66
N LEU A 61 -20.36 18.04 2.69
CA LEU A 61 -19.79 17.33 1.56
C LEU A 61 -18.91 16.16 2.08
N VAL A 62 -19.48 14.96 2.11
CA VAL A 62 -18.76 13.75 2.50
C VAL A 62 -17.77 13.42 1.38
N VAL A 63 -16.51 13.70 1.62
CA VAL A 63 -15.42 13.35 0.71
C VAL A 63 -14.89 11.99 1.13
N GLU A 64 -15.11 10.97 0.30
CA GLU A 64 -14.54 9.65 0.58
C GLU A 64 -13.01 9.67 0.54
N PRO A 65 -12.34 8.86 1.38
CA PRO A 65 -10.89 8.75 1.36
C PRO A 65 -10.43 8.15 0.03
N TRP A 66 -9.35 8.69 -0.54
CA TRP A 66 -8.82 8.24 -1.82
C TRP A 66 -7.29 8.30 -1.86
N ILE A 67 -6.68 7.64 -2.84
CA ILE A 67 -5.23 7.61 -3.06
C ILE A 67 -4.91 7.97 -4.50
N GLU A 68 -3.88 8.79 -4.70
CA GLU A 68 -3.27 8.98 -6.01
C GLU A 68 -2.45 7.74 -6.40
N THR A 69 -3.14 6.67 -6.73
CA THR A 69 -2.55 5.34 -6.95
C THR A 69 -1.40 5.35 -7.97
N ALA A 70 -1.50 6.19 -9.00
CA ALA A 70 -0.47 6.31 -10.03
C ALA A 70 0.90 6.78 -9.51
N ARG A 71 0.91 7.51 -8.39
CA ARG A 71 2.13 8.05 -7.76
C ARG A 71 2.67 7.17 -6.63
N CYS A 72 2.07 5.99 -6.40
CA CYS A 72 2.47 5.10 -5.33
C CYS A 72 3.88 4.56 -5.54
N THR A 73 4.73 4.69 -4.51
CA THR A 73 6.12 4.22 -4.49
C THR A 73 6.30 2.82 -3.94
N THR A 74 5.21 2.11 -3.67
CA THR A 74 5.23 0.73 -3.13
C THR A 74 6.02 0.60 -1.81
N CYS A 75 5.92 1.58 -0.94
CA CYS A 75 6.67 1.62 0.33
C CYS A 75 6.14 0.66 1.41
N HIS A 76 5.00 0.01 1.20
CA HIS A 76 4.31 -0.91 2.11
C HIS A 76 3.77 -0.30 3.43
N GLU A 77 3.99 0.96 3.73
CA GLU A 77 3.57 1.58 5.00
C GLU A 77 2.06 1.49 5.23
N CYS A 78 1.25 1.85 4.24
CA CYS A 78 -0.21 1.80 4.35
C CYS A 78 -0.74 0.37 4.45
N THR A 79 -0.24 -0.55 3.63
CA THR A 79 -0.70 -1.96 3.62
C THR A 79 -0.24 -2.73 4.86
N ASN A 80 0.91 -2.39 5.45
CA ASN A 80 1.36 -2.96 6.72
C ASN A 80 0.53 -2.46 7.90
N LEU A 81 0.02 -1.23 7.81
CA LEU A 81 -0.82 -0.64 8.85
C LEU A 81 -2.19 -1.32 8.90
N ASN A 82 -2.87 -1.43 7.76
CA ASN A 82 -4.18 -2.07 7.69
C ASN A 82 -4.46 -2.67 6.30
N ARG A 83 -4.38 -4.00 6.20
CA ARG A 83 -4.62 -4.74 4.96
C ARG A 83 -6.09 -4.86 4.55
N LYS A 84 -7.02 -4.47 5.40
CA LYS A 84 -8.45 -4.41 5.06
C LYS A 84 -8.77 -3.11 4.32
N LEU A 85 -8.13 -2.02 4.72
CA LEU A 85 -8.26 -0.72 4.08
C LEU A 85 -7.44 -0.64 2.79
N PHE A 86 -6.16 -1.01 2.86
CA PHE A 86 -5.18 -0.80 1.80
C PHE A 86 -4.71 -2.11 1.19
N VAL A 87 -4.80 -2.20 -0.12
CA VAL A 87 -4.31 -3.34 -0.88
C VAL A 87 -3.53 -2.88 -2.10
N TYR A 88 -2.78 -3.78 -2.71
CA TYR A 88 -2.08 -3.50 -3.96
C TYR A 88 -2.88 -3.99 -5.16
N ASN A 89 -2.83 -3.22 -6.24
CA ASN A 89 -3.28 -3.66 -7.57
C ASN A 89 -2.17 -4.51 -8.26
N ASP A 90 -2.47 -4.99 -9.46
CA ASP A 90 -1.54 -5.81 -10.26
C ASP A 90 -0.21 -5.09 -10.56
N LYS A 91 -0.22 -3.76 -10.56
CA LYS A 91 0.96 -2.91 -10.77
C LYS A 91 1.73 -2.62 -9.48
N LYS A 92 1.38 -3.28 -8.37
CA LYS A 92 1.94 -3.05 -7.03
C LYS A 92 1.76 -1.61 -6.52
N GLN A 93 0.70 -0.97 -6.91
CA GLN A 93 0.31 0.36 -6.45
C GLN A 93 -0.81 0.23 -5.43
N ALA A 94 -0.70 0.94 -4.31
CA ALA A 94 -1.70 0.88 -3.26
C ALA A 94 -2.98 1.62 -3.65
N TYR A 95 -4.11 1.06 -3.25
CA TYR A 95 -5.42 1.71 -3.33
C TYR A 95 -6.27 1.36 -2.11
N ILE A 96 -7.31 2.12 -1.85
CA ILE A 96 -8.26 1.83 -0.78
C ILE A 96 -9.29 0.83 -1.32
N LYS A 97 -9.30 -0.36 -0.71
CA LYS A 97 -10.25 -1.41 -1.08
C LYS A 97 -11.61 -1.19 -0.45
N ASP A 98 -11.62 -0.89 0.84
CA ASP A 98 -12.82 -0.67 1.62
C ASP A 98 -12.58 0.47 2.61
N PRO A 99 -13.14 1.66 2.33
CA PRO A 99 -12.98 2.81 3.22
C PRO A 99 -13.53 2.60 4.64
N ARG A 100 -14.44 1.64 4.80
CA ARG A 100 -15.06 1.26 6.08
C ARG A 100 -14.38 0.05 6.73
N GLY A 101 -13.39 -0.54 6.08
CA GLY A 101 -12.66 -1.72 6.55
C GLY A 101 -11.78 -1.49 7.79
N GLY A 102 -11.71 -0.27 8.29
CA GLY A 102 -10.96 0.12 9.48
C GLY A 102 -11.34 1.48 10.01
N PRO A 103 -10.74 1.90 11.13
CA PRO A 103 -10.99 3.21 11.71
C PRO A 103 -10.38 4.34 10.87
N PHE A 104 -10.99 5.51 10.90
CA PHE A 104 -10.50 6.74 10.25
C PHE A 104 -9.06 7.08 10.66
N LYS A 105 -8.75 6.82 11.92
CA LYS A 105 -7.39 6.92 12.46
C LYS A 105 -6.34 6.23 11.57
N ASP A 106 -6.62 5.02 11.09
CA ASP A 106 -5.64 4.26 10.29
C ASP A 106 -5.39 4.92 8.93
N ILE A 107 -6.42 5.54 8.36
CA ILE A 107 -6.28 6.29 7.10
C ILE A 107 -5.40 7.53 7.31
N VAL A 108 -5.63 8.27 8.39
CA VAL A 108 -4.82 9.45 8.74
C VAL A 108 -3.37 9.08 9.02
N VAL A 109 -3.14 8.02 9.80
CA VAL A 109 -1.78 7.53 10.09
C VAL A 109 -1.07 7.05 8.82
N ALA A 110 -1.80 6.41 7.91
CA ALA A 110 -1.25 6.01 6.62
C ALA A 110 -0.86 7.23 5.77
N ALA A 111 -1.67 8.29 5.77
CA ALA A 111 -1.35 9.54 5.09
C ALA A 111 -0.08 10.21 5.64
N GLU A 112 0.07 10.23 6.97
CA GLU A 112 1.25 10.78 7.65
C GLU A 112 2.53 9.98 7.35
N ARG A 113 2.43 8.66 7.27
CA ARG A 113 3.57 7.76 7.00
C ARG A 113 3.91 7.65 5.51
N CYS A 114 3.00 8.04 4.64
CA CYS A 114 3.24 7.95 3.20
C CYS A 114 4.31 8.95 2.75
N PRO A 115 5.48 8.51 2.29
CA PRO A 115 6.55 9.42 1.86
C PRO A 115 6.16 10.22 0.61
N ALA A 116 5.27 9.68 -0.21
CA ALA A 116 4.78 10.34 -1.42
C ALA A 116 3.60 11.30 -1.16
N ARG A 117 3.02 11.29 0.05
CA ARG A 117 1.85 12.11 0.45
C ARG A 117 0.69 12.05 -0.55
N ILE A 118 0.33 10.84 -0.94
CA ILE A 118 -0.69 10.56 -1.95
C ILE A 118 -1.99 10.02 -1.36
N ILE A 119 -2.10 9.95 -0.05
CA ILE A 119 -3.28 9.43 0.65
C ILE A 119 -4.06 10.62 1.21
N HIS A 120 -5.30 10.73 0.80
CA HIS A 120 -6.23 11.78 1.19
C HIS A 120 -7.31 11.17 2.08
N PRO A 121 -7.31 11.45 3.38
CA PRO A 121 -8.25 10.85 4.32
C PRO A 121 -9.71 11.22 4.09
N GLY A 122 -9.98 12.40 3.54
CA GLY A 122 -11.34 12.89 3.34
C GLY A 122 -12.10 13.09 4.64
N THR A 123 -13.41 12.89 4.58
CA THR A 123 -14.33 13.00 5.72
C THR A 123 -14.43 11.65 6.44
N PRO A 124 -14.45 11.61 7.79
CA PRO A 124 -14.62 10.37 8.52
C PRO A 124 -16.00 9.75 8.26
N LEU A 125 -16.02 8.50 7.83
CA LEU A 125 -17.25 7.75 7.52
C LEU A 125 -17.97 7.23 8.76
N ASN A 126 -17.30 7.20 9.92
CA ASN A 126 -17.86 6.74 11.18
C ASN A 126 -17.79 7.85 12.24
N PRO A 127 -18.89 8.56 12.51
CA PRO A 127 -18.91 9.67 13.47
C PRO A 127 -18.75 9.22 14.93
N LYS A 128 -18.85 7.91 15.20
CA LYS A 128 -18.77 7.37 16.58
C LYS A 128 -17.37 6.92 16.98
N GLU A 129 -16.35 7.22 16.19
CA GLU A 129 -14.97 6.88 16.55
C GLU A 129 -14.44 7.72 17.73
N LYS A 130 -13.64 7.08 18.55
CA LYS A 130 -12.97 7.77 19.67
C LYS A 130 -11.94 8.76 19.13
N ASP A 131 -11.87 9.92 19.78
CA ASP A 131 -10.91 10.98 19.43
C ASP A 131 -11.03 11.51 17.99
N LEU A 132 -12.21 11.40 17.38
CA LEU A 132 -12.46 11.75 15.99
C LEU A 132 -12.01 13.18 15.66
N ALA A 133 -12.35 14.15 16.50
CA ALA A 133 -11.96 15.56 16.31
C ALA A 133 -10.45 15.75 16.22
N LYS A 134 -9.68 14.97 16.99
CA LYS A 134 -8.21 14.96 16.93
C LYS A 134 -7.71 14.44 15.58
N TRP A 135 -8.34 13.39 15.07
CA TRP A 135 -7.94 12.78 13.81
C TRP A 135 -8.34 13.63 12.61
N ILE A 136 -9.50 14.29 12.65
CA ILE A 136 -9.93 15.27 11.63
C ILE A 136 -8.89 16.38 11.51
N LYS A 137 -8.48 16.97 12.65
CA LYS A 137 -7.47 18.03 12.66
C LYS A 137 -6.11 17.57 12.10
N ARG A 138 -5.75 16.30 12.31
CA ARG A 138 -4.51 15.73 11.75
C ARG A 138 -4.62 15.40 10.28
N ALA A 139 -5.84 15.17 9.77
CA ALA A 139 -6.12 14.90 8.37
C ALA A 139 -6.08 16.17 7.50
N GLU A 140 -6.36 17.34 8.06
CA GLU A 140 -6.41 18.62 7.33
C GLU A 140 -5.26 18.87 6.34
N PRO A 141 -3.98 18.62 6.70
CA PRO A 141 -2.88 18.87 5.78
C PRO A 141 -2.78 17.87 4.61
N PHE A 142 -3.64 16.86 4.56
CA PHE A 142 -3.64 15.81 3.53
C PHE A 142 -4.90 15.84 2.65
N ASN A 143 -5.87 16.67 2.96
CA ASN A 143 -7.13 16.83 2.23
C ASN A 143 -7.04 17.91 1.15
#